data_10a421434fe7ef6fec9b547c79c523a4
#
_entry.id   10a421434fe7ef6fec9b547c79c523a4
#
_cell.length_a   1.000
_cell.length_b   1.000
_cell.length_c   1.000
_cell.angle_alpha   90.00
_cell.angle_beta   90.00
_cell.angle_gamma   90.00
#
_symmetry.space_group_name_H-M   'P 1'
#
loop_
_entity.id
_entity.type
_entity.pdbx_description
1 polymer ?
#
loop_
_entity_poly.entity_id
_entity_poly.type
_entity_poly.pdbx_seq_one_letter_code
_entity_poly.pdbx_strand_id
1 'polypeptide(L)'
;MTLKNRTLPAVVNTRLTMEQKEIYSVMQELKGNKPHLWEGIYTGGGTGTDPGYQIPGEALSDPSFAALIGEAEKYLGYPYVWGGSSPSTSFDCSGFVCWVFSNSGVHNLPRTTAQGIYNQCARVSPADAKPGDIIFFTGTYDSGVPVSHVGIYVATI
;
A
#
# COMPACT_ATOMS: atom_id res chain seq x y z
N MET A 1 33.85 -1.69 -11.46
CA MET A 1 32.55 -2.36 -11.27
C MET A 1 31.53 -1.61 -12.12
N THR A 2 31.11 -2.18 -13.23
CA THR A 2 30.23 -1.48 -14.19
C THR A 2 28.79 -1.63 -13.72
N LEU A 3 28.18 -0.56 -13.26
CA LEU A 3 26.73 -0.49 -12.98
C LEU A 3 25.98 -0.64 -14.31
N LYS A 4 25.48 -1.84 -14.60
CA LYS A 4 24.56 -2.02 -15.72
C LYS A 4 23.23 -1.40 -15.34
N ASN A 5 22.86 -0.35 -16.05
CA ASN A 5 21.55 0.30 -15.94
C ASN A 5 20.48 -0.72 -16.35
N ARG A 6 19.80 -1.36 -15.38
CA ARG A 6 18.70 -2.28 -15.63
C ARG A 6 17.39 -1.50 -15.46
N THR A 7 16.47 -1.69 -16.39
CA THR A 7 15.12 -1.12 -16.24
C THR A 7 14.43 -1.71 -15.01
N LEU A 8 13.61 -0.93 -14.34
CA LEU A 8 12.90 -1.35 -13.13
C LEU A 8 12.09 -2.66 -13.32
N PRO A 9 11.37 -2.88 -14.44
CA PRO A 9 10.72 -4.17 -14.71
C PRO A 9 11.69 -5.36 -14.76
N ALA A 10 12.89 -5.18 -15.29
CA ALA A 10 13.89 -6.25 -15.36
C ALA A 10 14.44 -6.62 -13.96
N VAL A 11 14.55 -5.65 -13.06
CA VAL A 11 14.95 -5.89 -11.66
C VAL A 11 13.84 -6.61 -10.91
N VAL A 12 12.59 -6.18 -11.05
CA VAL A 12 11.41 -6.80 -10.44
C VAL A 12 11.29 -8.27 -10.85
N ASN A 13 11.42 -8.55 -12.16
CA ASN A 13 11.25 -9.93 -12.66
C ASN A 13 12.40 -10.88 -12.28
N THR A 14 13.62 -10.37 -12.06
CA THR A 14 14.80 -11.22 -11.86
C THR A 14 15.27 -11.31 -10.41
N ARG A 15 14.86 -10.41 -9.53
CA ARG A 15 15.37 -10.35 -8.16
C ARG A 15 14.31 -10.43 -7.06
N LEU A 16 13.04 -10.22 -7.38
CA LEU A 16 11.98 -10.31 -6.39
C LEU A 16 11.39 -11.72 -6.35
N THR A 17 11.08 -12.18 -5.15
CA THR A 17 10.25 -13.38 -4.95
C THR A 17 8.82 -13.12 -5.44
N MET A 18 8.00 -14.16 -5.57
CA MET A 18 6.59 -14.00 -5.93
C MET A 18 5.88 -13.05 -4.96
N GLU A 19 6.05 -13.25 -3.66
CA GLU A 19 5.51 -12.38 -2.60
C GLU A 19 5.94 -10.92 -2.75
N GLN A 20 7.23 -10.69 -3.02
CA GLN A 20 7.74 -9.33 -3.24
C GLN A 20 7.20 -8.68 -4.51
N LYS A 21 6.91 -9.47 -5.56
CA LYS A 21 6.28 -8.99 -6.79
C LYS A 21 4.83 -8.57 -6.54
N GLU A 22 4.11 -9.31 -5.73
CA GLU A 22 2.73 -8.99 -5.34
C GLU A 22 2.68 -7.70 -4.52
N ILE A 23 3.54 -7.56 -3.52
CA ILE A 23 3.67 -6.33 -2.73
C ILE A 23 4.00 -5.14 -3.64
N TYR A 24 4.93 -5.33 -4.58
CA TYR A 24 5.30 -4.30 -5.55
C TYR A 24 4.12 -3.92 -6.47
N SER A 25 3.32 -4.89 -6.88
CA SER A 25 2.12 -4.68 -7.70
C SER A 25 1.08 -3.81 -6.97
N VAL A 26 0.73 -4.16 -5.74
CA VAL A 26 -0.18 -3.36 -4.89
C VAL A 26 0.34 -1.93 -4.69
N MET A 27 1.65 -1.76 -4.51
CA MET A 27 2.26 -0.44 -4.39
C MET A 27 2.11 0.41 -5.65
N GLN A 28 2.15 -0.20 -6.82
CA GLN A 28 2.05 0.54 -8.08
C GLN A 28 0.62 0.94 -8.40
N GLU A 29 -0.36 0.15 -8.02
CA GLU A 29 -1.77 0.53 -8.14
C GLU A 29 -2.09 1.76 -7.29
N LEU A 30 -1.49 1.86 -6.10
CA LEU A 30 -1.58 3.05 -5.25
C LEU A 30 -0.87 4.28 -5.83
N LYS A 31 0.10 4.10 -6.75
CA LYS A 31 0.84 5.18 -7.42
C LYS A 31 0.15 5.80 -8.63
N GLY A 32 -1.10 5.50 -8.84
CA GLY A 32 -1.90 6.08 -9.91
C GLY A 32 -2.16 5.07 -11.02
N ASN A 33 -3.35 4.63 -10.98
CA ASN A 33 -4.15 3.94 -11.97
C ASN A 33 -3.53 3.96 -13.38
N LYS A 34 -2.53 3.11 -13.61
CA LYS A 34 -1.97 2.84 -14.94
C LYS A 34 -2.17 1.35 -15.26
N PRO A 35 -3.41 0.91 -15.51
CA PRO A 35 -3.73 -0.51 -15.73
C PRO A 35 -2.92 -1.12 -16.88
N HIS A 36 -2.54 -0.32 -17.88
CA HIS A 36 -1.72 -0.76 -19.02
C HIS A 36 -0.29 -1.20 -18.67
N LEU A 37 0.21 -0.89 -17.49
CA LEU A 37 1.53 -1.37 -17.04
C LEU A 37 1.47 -2.78 -16.44
N TRP A 38 0.27 -3.33 -16.27
CA TRP A 38 -0.01 -4.57 -15.52
C TRP A 38 -0.77 -5.61 -16.34
N GLU A 39 -1.11 -5.30 -17.59
CA GLU A 39 -1.67 -6.26 -18.55
C GLU A 39 -0.73 -7.44 -18.79
N GLY A 40 -0.72 -8.40 -17.90
CA GLY A 40 0.11 -9.60 -18.00
C GLY A 40 0.60 -10.15 -16.66
N ILE A 41 0.38 -9.44 -15.57
CA ILE A 41 0.74 -9.91 -14.22
C ILE A 41 -0.50 -10.44 -13.49
N TYR A 42 -1.69 -9.97 -13.82
CA TYR A 42 -2.98 -10.48 -13.34
C TYR A 42 -3.79 -11.06 -14.48
N THR A 43 -3.60 -12.32 -14.80
CA THR A 43 -4.55 -13.11 -15.61
C THR A 43 -5.45 -13.96 -14.72
N GLY A 44 -6.08 -13.35 -13.74
CA GLY A 44 -7.25 -13.87 -13.08
C GLY A 44 -8.48 -13.23 -13.73
N GLY A 45 -9.06 -13.87 -14.74
CA GLY A 45 -10.24 -13.36 -15.43
C GLY A 45 -11.43 -13.25 -14.50
N GLY A 46 -11.72 -12.03 -14.07
CA GLY A 46 -12.92 -11.65 -13.35
C GLY A 46 -13.46 -10.35 -13.93
N THR A 47 -14.57 -10.41 -14.66
CA THR A 47 -15.39 -9.27 -15.01
C THR A 47 -16.16 -8.80 -13.79
N GLY A 48 -15.53 -8.00 -12.97
CA GLY A 48 -16.12 -7.43 -11.76
C GLY A 48 -15.07 -6.63 -11.07
N THR A 49 -15.46 -5.64 -10.33
CA THR A 49 -14.66 -4.78 -9.46
C THR A 49 -13.89 -5.59 -8.38
N ASP A 50 -12.96 -6.44 -8.82
CA ASP A 50 -12.05 -7.13 -7.94
C ASP A 50 -11.00 -6.11 -7.48
N PRO A 51 -10.91 -5.79 -6.20
CA PRO A 51 -9.93 -4.84 -5.67
C PRO A 51 -8.48 -5.32 -5.82
N GLY A 52 -8.24 -6.52 -6.38
CA GLY A 52 -6.90 -7.06 -6.59
C GLY A 52 -6.26 -7.63 -5.32
N TYR A 53 -7.01 -7.77 -4.23
CA TYR A 53 -6.59 -8.40 -3.00
C TYR A 53 -7.72 -9.24 -2.40
N GLN A 54 -7.37 -10.26 -1.63
CA GLN A 54 -8.35 -11.05 -0.87
C GLN A 54 -8.20 -10.75 0.62
N ILE A 55 -9.32 -10.46 1.26
CA ILE A 55 -9.36 -10.27 2.71
C ILE A 55 -9.68 -11.65 3.32
N PRO A 56 -8.78 -12.20 4.17
CA PRO A 56 -9.10 -13.41 4.90
C PRO A 56 -10.37 -13.21 5.76
N GLY A 57 -11.31 -14.13 5.67
CA GLY A 57 -12.58 -14.02 6.40
C GLY A 57 -12.40 -13.88 7.91
N GLU A 58 -11.38 -14.56 8.47
CA GLU A 58 -11.01 -14.44 9.88
C GLU A 58 -10.53 -13.04 10.25
N ALA A 59 -9.89 -12.31 9.35
CA ALA A 59 -9.42 -10.94 9.61
C ALA A 59 -10.60 -9.99 9.82
N LEU A 60 -11.70 -10.19 9.12
CA LEU A 60 -12.91 -9.37 9.28
C LEU A 60 -13.63 -9.61 10.62
N SER A 61 -13.26 -10.63 11.37
CA SER A 61 -13.74 -10.83 12.74
C SER A 61 -13.12 -9.86 13.75
N ASP A 62 -11.98 -9.23 13.41
CA ASP A 62 -11.42 -8.12 14.17
C ASP A 62 -12.19 -6.83 13.80
N PRO A 63 -12.96 -6.24 14.74
CA PRO A 63 -13.76 -5.06 14.45
C PRO A 63 -12.91 -3.83 14.08
N SER A 64 -11.68 -3.74 14.56
CA SER A 64 -10.76 -2.65 14.23
C SER A 64 -10.31 -2.76 12.78
N PHE A 65 -9.89 -3.95 12.35
CA PHE A 65 -9.53 -4.18 10.95
C PHE A 65 -10.74 -4.02 10.03
N ALA A 66 -11.90 -4.55 10.39
CA ALA A 66 -13.11 -4.42 9.59
C ALA A 66 -13.50 -2.94 9.39
N ALA A 67 -13.40 -2.11 10.43
CA ALA A 67 -13.64 -0.67 10.31
C ALA A 67 -12.60 0.02 9.43
N LEU A 68 -11.32 -0.33 9.59
CA LEU A 68 -10.22 0.24 8.82
C LEU A 68 -10.37 -0.06 7.33
N ILE A 69 -10.56 -1.33 6.97
CA ILE A 69 -10.65 -1.74 5.58
C ILE A 69 -11.94 -1.23 4.92
N GLY A 70 -13.05 -1.22 5.64
CA GLY A 70 -14.30 -0.66 5.16
C GLY A 70 -14.23 0.86 4.88
N GLU A 71 -13.39 1.59 5.59
CA GLU A 71 -13.08 2.99 5.26
C GLU A 71 -12.18 3.07 4.03
N ALA A 72 -11.13 2.25 3.98
CA ALA A 72 -10.16 2.25 2.89
C ALA A 72 -10.80 1.95 1.51
N GLU A 73 -11.71 0.99 1.47
CA GLU A 73 -12.38 0.54 0.24
C GLU A 73 -13.22 1.62 -0.44
N LYS A 74 -13.68 2.63 0.30
CA LYS A 74 -14.43 3.77 -0.27
C LYS A 74 -13.62 4.56 -1.30
N TYR A 75 -12.30 4.47 -1.24
CA TYR A 75 -11.37 5.25 -2.06
C TYR A 75 -10.65 4.43 -3.12
N LEU A 76 -11.08 3.19 -3.34
CA LEU A 76 -10.56 2.37 -4.43
C LEU A 76 -10.76 3.08 -5.78
N GLY A 77 -9.71 3.06 -6.61
CA GLY A 77 -9.71 3.74 -7.90
C GLY A 77 -9.45 5.25 -7.86
N TYR A 78 -9.28 5.85 -6.70
CA TYR A 78 -8.88 7.26 -6.60
C TYR A 78 -7.47 7.44 -7.17
N PRO A 79 -7.21 8.49 -7.97
CA PRO A 79 -5.88 8.75 -8.51
C PRO A 79 -4.92 9.13 -7.40
N TYR A 80 -3.65 8.72 -7.56
CA TYR A 80 -2.58 9.18 -6.67
C TYR A 80 -2.26 10.65 -6.95
N VAL A 81 -2.35 11.48 -5.93
CA VAL A 81 -2.03 12.91 -6.02
C VAL A 81 -1.02 13.28 -4.93
N TRP A 82 0.16 13.73 -5.33
CA TRP A 82 1.20 14.14 -4.40
C TRP A 82 0.71 15.25 -3.46
N GLY A 83 0.86 15.03 -2.15
CA GLY A 83 0.35 15.94 -1.12
C GLY A 83 -1.14 15.83 -0.86
N GLY A 84 -1.88 15.02 -1.61
CA GLY A 84 -3.30 14.77 -1.41
C GLY A 84 -3.56 14.09 -0.07
N SER A 85 -4.67 14.46 0.61
CA SER A 85 -4.92 14.06 1.99
C SER A 85 -6.40 13.90 2.35
N SER A 86 -7.29 14.02 1.38
CA SER A 86 -8.75 13.94 1.58
C SER A 86 -9.45 13.47 0.30
N PRO A 87 -10.71 13.03 0.37
CA PRO A 87 -11.48 12.66 -0.82
C PRO A 87 -11.57 13.78 -1.86
N SER A 88 -11.57 15.03 -1.44
CA SER A 88 -11.65 16.18 -2.36
C SER A 88 -10.35 16.49 -3.09
N THR A 89 -9.22 16.11 -2.51
CA THR A 89 -7.87 16.32 -3.10
C THR A 89 -7.31 15.05 -3.72
N SER A 90 -7.98 13.90 -3.54
CA SER A 90 -7.39 12.59 -3.65
C SER A 90 -6.24 12.41 -2.62
N PHE A 91 -5.40 11.39 -2.78
CA PHE A 91 -4.46 10.98 -1.76
C PHE A 91 -3.06 10.73 -2.32
N ASP A 92 -2.03 11.04 -1.51
CA ASP A 92 -0.75 10.35 -1.58
C ASP A 92 -0.72 9.18 -0.58
N CYS A 93 0.38 8.43 -0.51
CA CYS A 93 0.49 7.25 0.34
C CYS A 93 0.22 7.55 1.82
N SER A 94 0.86 8.56 2.37
CA SER A 94 0.70 8.93 3.78
C SER A 94 -0.61 9.66 4.05
N GLY A 95 -1.11 10.44 3.09
CA GLY A 95 -2.42 11.07 3.18
C GLY A 95 -3.54 10.07 3.26
N PHE A 96 -3.49 9.01 2.44
CA PHE A 96 -4.44 7.91 2.49
C PHE A 96 -4.43 7.20 3.85
N VAL A 97 -3.25 6.78 4.32
CA VAL A 97 -3.13 6.08 5.60
C VAL A 97 -3.63 6.95 6.76
N CYS A 98 -3.21 8.21 6.84
CA CYS A 98 -3.67 9.14 7.88
C CYS A 98 -5.20 9.32 7.84
N TRP A 99 -5.76 9.47 6.67
CA TRP A 99 -7.21 9.63 6.49
C TRP A 99 -7.98 8.39 6.93
N VAL A 100 -7.60 7.23 6.44
CA VAL A 100 -8.29 5.96 6.72
C VAL A 100 -8.27 5.62 8.20
N PHE A 101 -7.12 5.71 8.87
CA PHE A 101 -7.02 5.46 10.31
C PHE A 101 -7.87 6.42 11.13
N SER A 102 -7.85 7.71 10.80
CA SER A 102 -8.62 8.72 11.54
C SER A 102 -10.12 8.61 11.30
N ASN A 103 -10.55 8.40 10.05
CA ASN A 103 -11.98 8.36 9.72
C ASN A 103 -12.65 7.02 10.03
N SER A 104 -11.90 5.93 10.08
CA SER A 104 -12.41 4.64 10.58
C SER A 104 -12.64 4.65 12.10
N GLY A 105 -12.08 5.62 12.82
CA GLY A 105 -12.12 5.68 14.27
C GLY A 105 -11.17 4.70 14.98
N VAL A 106 -10.36 3.96 14.23
CA VAL A 106 -9.39 3.00 14.80
C VAL A 106 -8.26 3.71 15.53
N HIS A 107 -7.73 4.77 14.96
CA HIS A 107 -6.71 5.57 15.58
C HIS A 107 -6.67 6.98 14.99
N ASN A 108 -6.63 8.00 15.83
CA ASN A 108 -6.46 9.38 15.38
C ASN A 108 -5.01 9.59 14.91
N LEU A 109 -4.80 9.60 13.59
CA LEU A 109 -3.50 9.77 12.96
C LEU A 109 -3.49 11.08 12.15
N PRO A 110 -3.06 12.20 12.75
CA PRO A 110 -2.99 13.48 12.06
C PRO A 110 -2.10 13.42 10.82
N ARG A 111 -2.40 14.24 9.80
CA ARG A 111 -1.65 14.29 8.55
C ARG A 111 -0.15 14.49 8.79
N THR A 112 0.64 13.54 8.32
CA THR A 112 2.10 13.58 8.34
C THR A 112 2.67 12.81 7.15
N THR A 113 3.99 12.75 7.02
CA THR A 113 4.70 11.99 5.99
C THR A 113 4.78 10.50 6.32
N ALA A 114 5.17 9.67 5.36
CA ALA A 114 5.44 8.25 5.61
C ALA A 114 6.48 8.05 6.72
N GLN A 115 7.56 8.85 6.72
CA GLN A 115 8.57 8.83 7.79
C GLN A 115 7.96 9.29 9.12
N GLY A 116 7.08 10.27 9.11
CA GLY A 116 6.40 10.74 10.33
C GLY A 116 5.47 9.70 10.93
N ILE A 117 4.80 8.89 10.11
CA ILE A 117 4.00 7.74 10.58
C ILE A 117 4.94 6.68 11.17
N TYR A 118 6.01 6.33 10.46
CA TYR A 118 6.99 5.34 10.93
C TYR A 118 7.55 5.66 12.32
N ASN A 119 7.84 6.93 12.58
CA ASN A 119 8.38 7.38 13.85
C ASN A 119 7.42 7.20 15.04
N GLN A 120 6.13 7.00 14.77
CA GLN A 120 5.08 6.79 15.79
C GLN A 120 4.73 5.31 15.99
N CYS A 121 5.22 4.42 15.12
CA CYS A 121 4.87 3.00 15.14
C CYS A 121 5.86 2.16 15.95
N ALA A 122 5.35 1.16 16.67
CA ALA A 122 6.14 0.06 17.19
C ALA A 122 6.49 -0.90 16.05
N ARG A 123 7.70 -1.44 16.05
CA ARG A 123 8.13 -2.42 15.05
C ARG A 123 7.66 -3.82 15.45
N VAL A 124 7.10 -4.52 14.48
CA VAL A 124 6.77 -5.95 14.58
C VAL A 124 7.61 -6.73 13.57
N SER A 125 7.86 -8.02 13.83
CA SER A 125 8.53 -8.87 12.86
C SER A 125 7.58 -9.18 11.70
N PRO A 126 8.08 -9.47 10.48
CA PRO A 126 7.22 -9.90 9.37
C PRO A 126 6.39 -11.16 9.70
N ALA A 127 6.91 -12.05 10.57
CA ALA A 127 6.20 -13.25 10.99
C ALA A 127 5.01 -12.96 11.93
N ASP A 128 5.03 -11.82 12.60
CA ASP A 128 3.99 -11.39 13.54
C ASP A 128 3.04 -10.35 12.91
N ALA A 129 3.28 -9.98 11.66
CA ALA A 129 2.45 -9.01 10.95
C ALA A 129 1.03 -9.55 10.75
N LYS A 130 0.04 -8.71 11.00
CA LYS A 130 -1.39 -9.04 10.89
C LYS A 130 -2.13 -8.00 10.08
N PRO A 131 -3.29 -8.35 9.51
CA PRO A 131 -4.14 -7.40 8.81
C PRO A 131 -4.42 -6.14 9.62
N GLY A 132 -4.24 -4.98 9.01
CA GLY A 132 -4.36 -3.68 9.66
C GLY A 132 -3.04 -3.07 10.14
N ASP A 133 -1.96 -3.83 10.18
CA ASP A 133 -0.63 -3.27 10.45
C ASP A 133 -0.20 -2.34 9.32
N ILE A 134 0.68 -1.40 9.64
CA ILE A 134 1.21 -0.45 8.67
C ILE A 134 2.53 -0.99 8.11
N ILE A 135 2.63 -1.06 6.80
CA ILE A 135 3.84 -1.49 6.10
C ILE A 135 4.57 -0.26 5.53
N PHE A 136 5.89 -0.24 5.70
CA PHE A 136 6.75 0.85 5.27
C PHE A 136 7.80 0.37 4.27
N PHE A 137 8.13 1.25 3.33
CA PHE A 137 9.08 0.96 2.27
C PHE A 137 10.15 2.04 2.21
N THR A 138 11.36 1.62 1.83
CA THR A 138 12.52 2.50 1.63
C THR A 138 12.92 2.52 0.16
N GLY A 139 13.51 3.62 -0.30
CA GLY A 139 14.10 3.70 -1.64
C GLY A 139 13.10 3.62 -2.80
N THR A 140 11.82 3.91 -2.59
CA THR A 140 10.82 3.96 -3.68
C THR A 140 10.99 5.20 -4.56
N TYR A 141 11.54 6.26 -3.98
CA TYR A 141 12.01 7.49 -4.64
C TYR A 141 13.01 8.18 -3.72
N ASP A 142 13.72 9.19 -4.21
CA ASP A 142 14.61 10.02 -3.39
C ASP A 142 13.78 10.99 -2.54
N SER A 143 13.54 10.59 -1.30
CA SER A 143 12.72 11.34 -0.34
C SER A 143 13.55 12.18 0.63
N GLY A 144 14.88 12.06 0.59
CA GLY A 144 15.79 12.67 1.56
C GLY A 144 15.71 12.08 2.97
N VAL A 145 14.85 11.07 3.20
CA VAL A 145 14.66 10.35 4.46
C VAL A 145 14.54 8.85 4.20
N PRO A 146 14.82 7.98 5.20
CA PRO A 146 14.81 6.53 4.99
C PRO A 146 13.49 5.96 4.48
N VAL A 147 12.35 6.37 5.06
CA VAL A 147 11.04 5.85 4.68
C VAL A 147 10.41 6.72 3.61
N SER A 148 10.22 6.17 2.42
CA SER A 148 9.72 6.87 1.25
C SER A 148 8.28 6.52 0.87
N HIS A 149 7.72 5.42 1.41
CA HIS A 149 6.33 5.00 1.10
C HIS A 149 5.71 4.23 2.27
N VAL A 150 4.37 4.22 2.31
CA VAL A 150 3.59 3.59 3.38
C VAL A 150 2.31 3.00 2.81
N GLY A 151 1.84 1.90 3.40
CA GLY A 151 0.58 1.26 3.07
C GLY A 151 -0.01 0.52 4.26
N ILE A 152 -1.18 -0.07 4.07
CA ILE A 152 -1.88 -0.91 5.05
C ILE A 152 -1.67 -2.36 4.63
N TYR A 153 -1.19 -3.20 5.55
CA TYR A 153 -1.05 -4.63 5.33
C TYR A 153 -2.42 -5.31 5.44
N VAL A 154 -2.77 -6.11 4.45
CA VAL A 154 -4.07 -6.81 4.40
C VAL A 154 -3.93 -8.29 4.65
N ALA A 155 -3.03 -8.94 3.93
CA ALA A 155 -2.75 -10.38 4.09
C ALA A 155 -1.46 -10.78 3.36
N THR A 156 -0.90 -11.93 3.74
CA THR A 156 0.01 -12.70 2.89
C THR A 156 -0.82 -13.70 2.09
N ILE A 157 -0.67 -13.70 0.79
CA ILE A 157 -1.31 -14.68 -0.10
C ILE A 157 -0.43 -15.93 -0.20
#